data_8fe778da2475ccccb8483af400ba27ee
#
_entry.id   8fe778da2475ccccb8483af400ba27ee
#
_cell.length_a   1.000
_cell.length_b   1.000
_cell.length_c   1.000
_cell.angle_alpha   90.00
_cell.angle_beta   90.00
_cell.angle_gamma   90.00
#
_symmetry.space_group_name_H-M   'P 1'
#
loop_
_entity.id
_entity.type
_entity.pdbx_description
1 polymer ?
#
loop_
_entity_poly.entity_id
_entity_poly.type
_entity_poly.pdbx_seq_one_letter_code
_entity_poly.pdbx_strand_id
1 'polypeptide(L)'
;MQSVTKSVVSTVIDIAVGRGDFPDLDTPVLKYFESGSVDNVDDKKRLMTIRHLLTMTTGLEWNEDYPYSDPRNTAANMQGVPDWVKFTMDRPMSKEPGKSFQYNSGATLILGHLFSKATGMDIEEYAVRYLFNPLGIDNFYWKRTPFGLAETQEGLYVSSRDIAKIAYLYLKQGMWEDKSIVPRTWVNVSITPFVSITDNRSVEYGYSWWLLNYEYKGQVSRAFAGIGFGGQYPIVIPELDLVIVFTGWNILAEGPSMSSQEAIKRILEAVIEP
;
A
#
# COMPACT_ATOMS: atom_id res chain seq x y z
N MET A 1 -2.30 11.65 -1.47
CA MET A 1 -1.37 10.73 -0.77
C MET A 1 -0.53 9.90 -1.73
N GLN A 2 -0.86 9.88 -3.01
CA GLN A 2 -0.19 9.01 -3.98
C GLN A 2 -0.16 7.55 -3.47
N SER A 3 0.91 6.83 -3.69
CA SER A 3 1.00 5.40 -3.33
C SER A 3 0.89 5.08 -1.83
N VAL A 4 0.88 6.06 -0.93
CA VAL A 4 0.47 5.85 0.47
C VAL A 4 -0.97 5.34 0.56
N THR A 5 -1.81 5.62 -0.44
CA THR A 5 -3.16 5.05 -0.58
C THR A 5 -3.14 3.52 -0.45
N LYS A 6 -2.12 2.84 -0.97
CA LYS A 6 -1.97 1.38 -0.90
C LYS A 6 -1.89 0.87 0.55
N SER A 7 -1.17 1.59 1.42
CA SER A 7 -1.09 1.23 2.84
C SER A 7 -2.44 1.42 3.55
N VAL A 8 -3.20 2.45 3.17
CA VAL A 8 -4.57 2.66 3.70
C VAL A 8 -5.50 1.55 3.20
N VAL A 9 -5.44 1.18 1.92
CA VAL A 9 -6.19 0.05 1.34
C VAL A 9 -5.86 -1.25 2.08
N SER A 10 -4.58 -1.55 2.32
CA SER A 10 -4.17 -2.69 3.14
C SER A 10 -4.82 -2.65 4.51
N THR A 11 -4.80 -1.49 5.20
CA THR A 11 -5.43 -1.32 6.51
C THR A 11 -6.94 -1.62 6.47
N VAL A 12 -7.64 -1.19 5.43
CA VAL A 12 -9.09 -1.48 5.27
C VAL A 12 -9.32 -2.98 5.06
N ILE A 13 -8.49 -3.64 4.25
CA ILE A 13 -8.54 -5.09 4.06
C ILE A 13 -8.27 -5.81 5.38
N ASP A 14 -7.32 -5.33 6.18
CA ASP A 14 -6.98 -5.84 7.51
C ASP A 14 -8.21 -5.86 8.42
N ILE A 15 -8.92 -4.74 8.48
CA ILE A 15 -10.15 -4.61 9.26
C ILE A 15 -11.20 -5.61 8.76
N ALA A 16 -11.37 -5.71 7.44
CA ALA A 16 -12.41 -6.56 6.86
C ALA A 16 -12.12 -8.06 7.08
N VAL A 17 -10.86 -8.51 6.96
CA VAL A 17 -10.47 -9.89 7.29
C VAL A 17 -10.69 -10.18 8.78
N GLY A 18 -10.27 -9.26 9.65
CA GLY A 18 -10.43 -9.41 11.10
C GLY A 18 -11.90 -9.48 11.55
N ARG A 19 -12.81 -8.90 10.79
CA ARG A 19 -14.25 -8.92 11.00
C ARG A 19 -14.94 -10.14 10.35
N GLY A 20 -14.23 -10.89 9.50
CA GLY A 20 -14.82 -11.95 8.69
C GLY A 20 -15.62 -11.46 7.48
N ASP A 21 -15.52 -10.18 7.12
CA ASP A 21 -16.24 -9.56 6.00
C ASP A 21 -15.50 -9.77 4.66
N PHE A 22 -14.22 -10.15 4.71
CA PHE A 22 -13.37 -10.36 3.53
C PHE A 22 -12.71 -11.76 3.57
N PRO A 23 -12.47 -12.42 2.44
CA PRO A 23 -11.96 -13.78 2.38
C PRO A 23 -10.53 -13.89 2.90
N ASP A 24 -10.11 -15.14 3.16
CA ASP A 24 -8.71 -15.47 3.44
C ASP A 24 -7.79 -15.02 2.32
N LEU A 25 -6.59 -14.53 2.68
CA LEU A 25 -5.63 -13.97 1.74
C LEU A 25 -5.04 -14.99 0.76
N ASP A 26 -5.13 -16.27 1.05
CA ASP A 26 -4.68 -17.33 0.13
C ASP A 26 -5.76 -17.72 -0.89
N THR A 27 -6.91 -17.00 -0.86
CA THR A 27 -7.96 -17.14 -1.87
C THR A 27 -7.44 -16.73 -3.25
N PRO A 28 -7.61 -17.59 -4.30
CA PRO A 28 -7.23 -17.25 -5.66
C PRO A 28 -7.98 -16.03 -6.21
N VAL A 29 -7.25 -15.11 -6.81
CA VAL A 29 -7.79 -13.86 -7.38
C VAL A 29 -8.86 -14.12 -8.45
N LEU A 30 -8.63 -15.11 -9.29
CA LEU A 30 -9.55 -15.44 -10.39
C LEU A 30 -10.95 -15.87 -9.95
N LYS A 31 -11.14 -16.23 -8.67
CA LYS A 31 -12.46 -16.54 -8.11
C LYS A 31 -13.46 -15.39 -8.25
N TYR A 32 -12.97 -14.16 -8.36
CA TYR A 32 -13.78 -12.94 -8.42
C TYR A 32 -13.94 -12.36 -9.82
N PHE A 33 -13.52 -13.12 -10.82
CA PHE A 33 -13.67 -12.78 -12.23
C PHE A 33 -14.56 -13.81 -12.92
N GLU A 34 -15.41 -13.35 -13.83
CA GLU A 34 -16.25 -14.24 -14.64
C GLU A 34 -15.37 -15.13 -15.52
N SER A 35 -15.79 -16.36 -15.72
CA SER A 35 -15.06 -17.29 -16.60
C SER A 35 -14.93 -16.73 -17.99
N GLY A 36 -13.71 -16.64 -18.51
CA GLY A 36 -13.42 -16.11 -19.85
C GLY A 36 -13.34 -14.58 -19.92
N SER A 37 -13.50 -13.84 -18.80
CA SER A 37 -13.37 -12.38 -18.79
C SER A 37 -11.93 -11.88 -18.70
N VAL A 38 -10.99 -12.76 -18.33
CA VAL A 38 -9.56 -12.46 -18.18
C VAL A 38 -8.77 -13.18 -19.27
N ASP A 39 -7.90 -12.43 -19.95
CA ASP A 39 -7.01 -12.97 -20.96
C ASP A 39 -5.72 -13.56 -20.33
N ASN A 40 -4.98 -14.34 -21.13
CA ASN A 40 -3.69 -14.93 -20.72
C ASN A 40 -3.75 -15.73 -19.42
N VAL A 41 -4.82 -16.47 -19.18
CA VAL A 41 -4.97 -17.35 -18.01
C VAL A 41 -4.20 -18.64 -18.23
N ASP A 42 -3.08 -18.79 -17.52
CA ASP A 42 -2.26 -19.98 -17.45
C ASP A 42 -2.26 -20.59 -16.03
N ASP A 43 -1.51 -21.68 -15.81
CA ASP A 43 -1.45 -22.32 -14.51
C ASP A 43 -0.84 -21.41 -13.43
N LYS A 44 0.10 -20.52 -13.79
CA LYS A 44 0.67 -19.55 -12.84
C LYS A 44 -0.37 -18.53 -12.40
N LYS A 45 -1.14 -17.94 -13.34
CA LYS A 45 -2.17 -16.97 -13.00
C LYS A 45 -3.26 -17.57 -12.10
N ARG A 46 -3.54 -18.87 -12.24
CA ARG A 46 -4.49 -19.59 -11.36
C ARG A 46 -4.01 -19.67 -9.91
N LEU A 47 -2.70 -19.62 -9.69
CA LEU A 47 -2.09 -19.65 -8.36
C LEU A 47 -1.96 -18.25 -7.71
N MET A 48 -2.27 -17.17 -8.44
CA MET A 48 -2.20 -15.82 -7.90
C MET A 48 -3.30 -15.61 -6.85
N THR A 49 -2.91 -15.22 -5.63
CA THR A 49 -3.79 -15.02 -4.48
C THR A 49 -3.85 -13.54 -4.06
N ILE A 50 -4.79 -13.20 -3.19
CA ILE A 50 -4.92 -11.87 -2.59
C ILE A 50 -3.61 -11.46 -1.88
N ARG A 51 -2.96 -12.39 -1.20
CA ARG A 51 -1.64 -12.17 -0.56
C ARG A 51 -0.61 -11.67 -1.55
N HIS A 52 -0.54 -12.23 -2.74
CA HIS A 52 0.42 -11.83 -3.77
C HIS A 52 0.18 -10.40 -4.28
N LEU A 53 -1.07 -9.92 -4.26
CA LEU A 53 -1.39 -8.53 -4.57
C LEU A 53 -0.86 -7.59 -3.46
N LEU A 54 -1.11 -7.92 -2.18
CA LEU A 54 -0.67 -7.13 -1.02
C LEU A 54 0.85 -7.05 -0.89
N THR A 55 1.56 -8.12 -1.27
CA THR A 55 3.02 -8.23 -1.16
C THR A 55 3.77 -7.79 -2.42
N MET A 56 3.07 -7.34 -3.46
CA MET A 56 3.68 -6.99 -4.76
C MET A 56 4.48 -8.12 -5.38
N THR A 57 3.99 -9.36 -5.25
CA THR A 57 4.62 -10.58 -5.78
C THR A 57 3.71 -11.33 -6.75
N THR A 58 2.93 -10.60 -7.54
CA THR A 58 1.91 -11.17 -8.44
C THR A 58 2.48 -12.08 -9.52
N GLY A 59 3.70 -11.82 -9.98
CA GLY A 59 4.31 -12.50 -11.14
C GLY A 59 3.79 -12.03 -12.49
N LEU A 60 2.87 -11.07 -12.56
CA LEU A 60 2.43 -10.44 -13.79
C LEU A 60 3.59 -9.69 -14.47
N GLU A 61 3.59 -9.64 -15.79
CA GLU A 61 4.50 -8.78 -16.55
C GLU A 61 4.14 -7.32 -16.28
N TRP A 62 5.02 -6.62 -15.58
CA TRP A 62 4.79 -5.24 -15.14
C TRP A 62 6.09 -4.46 -15.00
N ASN A 63 6.07 -3.16 -15.33
CA ASN A 63 7.22 -2.28 -15.12
C ASN A 63 6.77 -0.85 -14.85
N GLU A 64 7.15 -0.30 -13.69
CA GLU A 64 6.93 1.09 -13.29
C GLU A 64 8.26 1.84 -13.04
N ASP A 65 9.41 1.24 -13.37
CA ASP A 65 10.74 1.84 -13.13
C ASP A 65 11.06 2.95 -14.15
N TYR A 66 10.34 2.99 -15.26
CA TYR A 66 10.47 4.03 -16.26
C TYR A 66 9.66 5.28 -15.90
N PRO A 67 10.07 6.48 -16.36
CA PRO A 67 9.25 7.69 -16.21
C PRO A 67 7.83 7.50 -16.78
N TYR A 68 6.85 8.20 -16.22
CA TYR A 68 5.45 8.13 -16.69
C TYR A 68 5.27 8.56 -18.16
N SER A 69 6.20 9.34 -18.72
CA SER A 69 6.21 9.72 -20.14
C SER A 69 6.79 8.64 -21.06
N ASP A 70 7.40 7.59 -20.51
CA ASP A 70 8.00 6.50 -21.29
C ASP A 70 6.94 5.44 -21.60
N PRO A 71 6.77 5.01 -22.88
CA PRO A 71 5.79 4.00 -23.26
C PRO A 71 6.03 2.62 -22.63
N ARG A 72 7.20 2.37 -22.04
CA ARG A 72 7.50 1.15 -21.30
C ARG A 72 6.94 1.15 -19.88
N ASN A 73 6.48 2.30 -19.37
CA ASN A 73 5.84 2.35 -18.06
C ASN A 73 4.42 1.75 -18.14
N THR A 74 4.25 0.59 -17.51
CA THR A 74 2.99 -0.15 -17.56
C THR A 74 1.85 0.55 -16.82
N ALA A 75 2.15 1.25 -15.70
CA ALA A 75 1.14 2.00 -14.95
C ALA A 75 0.61 3.20 -15.75
N ALA A 76 1.50 3.91 -16.47
CA ALA A 76 1.08 4.99 -17.37
C ALA A 76 0.18 4.47 -18.50
N ASN A 77 0.53 3.32 -19.10
CA ASN A 77 -0.28 2.69 -20.13
C ASN A 77 -1.66 2.25 -19.57
N MET A 78 -1.70 1.71 -18.36
CA MET A 78 -2.95 1.36 -17.68
C MET A 78 -3.85 2.57 -17.51
N GLN A 79 -3.31 3.72 -17.09
CA GLN A 79 -4.10 4.95 -16.93
C GLN A 79 -4.64 5.50 -18.25
N GLY A 80 -4.07 5.08 -19.37
CA GLY A 80 -4.52 5.44 -20.73
C GLY A 80 -5.72 4.65 -21.27
N VAL A 81 -6.20 3.64 -20.55
CA VAL A 81 -7.34 2.79 -20.98
C VAL A 81 -8.54 2.97 -20.04
N PRO A 82 -9.76 2.62 -20.47
CA PRO A 82 -10.94 2.75 -19.61
C PRO A 82 -10.97 1.79 -18.42
N ASP A 83 -10.63 0.51 -18.63
CA ASP A 83 -10.71 -0.54 -17.60
C ASP A 83 -9.31 -0.91 -17.08
N TRP A 84 -8.94 -0.32 -15.97
CA TRP A 84 -7.63 -0.53 -15.34
C TRP A 84 -7.49 -1.90 -14.69
N VAL A 85 -8.59 -2.44 -14.17
CA VAL A 85 -8.61 -3.78 -13.56
C VAL A 85 -8.42 -4.85 -14.62
N LYS A 86 -9.20 -4.77 -15.72
CA LYS A 86 -9.05 -5.68 -16.84
C LYS A 86 -7.66 -5.59 -17.47
N PHE A 87 -7.17 -4.37 -17.75
CA PHE A 87 -5.82 -4.16 -18.29
C PHE A 87 -4.76 -4.88 -17.45
N THR A 88 -4.85 -4.78 -16.11
CA THR A 88 -3.88 -5.40 -15.21
C THR A 88 -4.04 -6.92 -15.18
N MET A 89 -5.27 -7.42 -15.09
CA MET A 89 -5.53 -8.86 -15.04
C MET A 89 -5.18 -9.58 -16.35
N ASP A 90 -5.30 -8.89 -17.49
CA ASP A 90 -4.96 -9.45 -18.80
C ASP A 90 -3.45 -9.52 -19.06
N ARG A 91 -2.61 -8.89 -18.24
CA ARG A 91 -1.16 -9.01 -18.42
C ARG A 91 -0.70 -10.46 -18.32
N PRO A 92 0.21 -10.92 -19.21
CA PRO A 92 0.75 -12.29 -19.13
C PRO A 92 1.57 -12.48 -17.85
N MET A 93 1.76 -13.73 -17.46
CA MET A 93 2.64 -14.07 -16.36
C MET A 93 4.10 -14.09 -16.81
N SER A 94 4.97 -13.35 -16.13
CA SER A 94 6.42 -13.36 -16.36
C SER A 94 7.14 -14.29 -15.38
N LYS A 95 6.59 -14.43 -14.15
CA LYS A 95 7.16 -15.23 -13.07
C LYS A 95 6.05 -16.01 -12.33
N GLU A 96 6.45 -16.91 -11.45
CA GLU A 96 5.50 -17.54 -10.53
C GLU A 96 5.11 -16.55 -9.42
N PRO A 97 3.82 -16.49 -9.01
CA PRO A 97 3.40 -15.70 -7.88
C PRO A 97 4.17 -16.05 -6.60
N GLY A 98 4.48 -15.02 -5.79
CA GLY A 98 5.20 -15.17 -4.53
C GLY A 98 6.72 -15.31 -4.65
N LYS A 99 7.31 -15.36 -5.85
CA LYS A 99 8.74 -15.62 -6.03
C LYS A 99 9.63 -14.37 -6.12
N SER A 100 9.07 -13.25 -6.52
CA SER A 100 9.84 -12.02 -6.68
C SER A 100 8.98 -10.78 -6.51
N PHE A 101 9.58 -9.76 -5.93
CA PHE A 101 8.97 -8.44 -5.86
C PHE A 101 8.93 -7.79 -7.24
N GLN A 102 7.79 -7.21 -7.58
CA GLN A 102 7.62 -6.28 -8.68
C GLN A 102 6.57 -5.26 -8.28
N TYR A 103 6.98 -4.03 -8.04
CA TYR A 103 6.03 -2.97 -7.70
C TYR A 103 5.00 -2.83 -8.81
N ASN A 104 3.73 -2.92 -8.46
CA ASN A 104 2.62 -2.99 -9.40
C ASN A 104 1.40 -2.25 -8.86
N SER A 105 1.18 -1.03 -9.37
CA SER A 105 0.04 -0.21 -8.98
C SER A 105 -1.30 -0.83 -9.36
N GLY A 106 -1.35 -1.57 -10.46
CA GLY A 106 -2.55 -2.31 -10.89
C GLY A 106 -2.96 -3.41 -9.89
N ALA A 107 -1.99 -4.02 -9.17
CA ALA A 107 -2.30 -5.02 -8.15
C ALA A 107 -3.24 -4.47 -7.07
N THR A 108 -3.06 -3.20 -6.67
CA THR A 108 -3.92 -2.58 -5.67
C THR A 108 -5.32 -2.25 -6.22
N LEU A 109 -5.43 -1.94 -7.52
CA LEU A 109 -6.73 -1.79 -8.18
C LEU A 109 -7.51 -3.10 -8.22
N ILE A 110 -6.82 -4.21 -8.48
CA ILE A 110 -7.42 -5.55 -8.36
C ILE A 110 -7.92 -5.77 -6.93
N LEU A 111 -7.17 -5.39 -5.89
CA LEU A 111 -7.63 -5.48 -4.48
C LEU A 111 -8.93 -4.70 -4.25
N GLY A 112 -9.05 -3.48 -4.76
CA GLY A 112 -10.29 -2.69 -4.67
C GLY A 112 -11.47 -3.36 -5.37
N HIS A 113 -11.25 -3.94 -6.56
CA HIS A 113 -12.26 -4.72 -7.28
C HIS A 113 -12.70 -5.95 -6.49
N LEU A 114 -11.75 -6.75 -6.01
CA LEU A 114 -12.03 -7.94 -5.19
C LEU A 114 -12.79 -7.58 -3.93
N PHE A 115 -12.41 -6.46 -3.29
CA PHE A 115 -13.06 -5.97 -2.09
C PHE A 115 -14.56 -5.72 -2.33
N SER A 116 -14.89 -4.97 -3.38
CA SER A 116 -16.30 -4.71 -3.73
C SER A 116 -17.06 -5.99 -4.07
N LYS A 117 -16.43 -6.92 -4.79
CA LYS A 117 -17.07 -8.21 -5.15
C LYS A 117 -17.28 -9.12 -3.93
N ALA A 118 -16.35 -9.13 -2.99
CA ALA A 118 -16.42 -10.01 -1.82
C ALA A 118 -17.35 -9.49 -0.74
N THR A 119 -17.34 -8.18 -0.49
CA THR A 119 -18.10 -7.54 0.62
C THR A 119 -19.43 -6.97 0.16
N GLY A 120 -19.66 -6.78 -1.14
CA GLY A 120 -20.82 -6.05 -1.68
C GLY A 120 -20.77 -4.54 -1.41
N MET A 121 -19.65 -4.01 -0.89
CA MET A 121 -19.48 -2.61 -0.50
C MET A 121 -18.25 -2.00 -1.20
N ASP A 122 -18.33 -0.73 -1.59
CA ASP A 122 -17.15 -0.01 -2.08
C ASP A 122 -16.13 0.16 -0.95
N ILE A 123 -14.84 0.03 -1.29
CA ILE A 123 -13.77 0.10 -0.27
C ILE A 123 -13.69 1.46 0.43
N GLU A 124 -14.06 2.56 -0.24
CA GLU A 124 -14.16 3.89 0.37
C GLU A 124 -15.27 3.93 1.41
N GLU A 125 -16.46 3.41 1.09
CA GLU A 125 -17.58 3.34 2.02
C GLU A 125 -17.21 2.52 3.27
N TYR A 126 -16.51 1.40 3.05
CA TYR A 126 -16.03 0.56 4.14
C TYR A 126 -14.96 1.28 4.99
N ALA A 127 -14.03 1.98 4.34
CA ALA A 127 -13.03 2.80 5.03
C ALA A 127 -13.67 3.89 5.88
N VAL A 128 -14.67 4.59 5.36
CA VAL A 128 -15.43 5.59 6.12
C VAL A 128 -16.03 4.98 7.39
N ARG A 129 -16.69 3.85 7.23
CA ARG A 129 -17.41 3.21 8.32
C ARG A 129 -16.53 2.64 9.42
N TYR A 130 -15.44 2.00 9.05
CA TYR A 130 -14.66 1.17 9.97
C TYR A 130 -13.24 1.68 10.27
N LEU A 131 -12.77 2.69 9.53
CA LEU A 131 -11.45 3.31 9.75
C LEU A 131 -11.59 4.82 9.99
N PHE A 132 -12.19 5.56 9.05
CA PHE A 132 -12.16 7.02 9.09
C PHE A 132 -13.02 7.59 10.21
N ASN A 133 -14.28 7.19 10.32
CA ASN A 133 -15.16 7.66 11.40
C ASN A 133 -14.61 7.33 12.80
N PRO A 134 -14.11 6.10 13.09
CA PRO A 134 -13.48 5.81 14.38
C PRO A 134 -12.27 6.69 14.70
N LEU A 135 -11.51 7.11 13.69
CA LEU A 135 -10.34 7.97 13.83
C LEU A 135 -10.67 9.48 13.76
N GLY A 136 -11.95 9.86 13.57
CA GLY A 136 -12.35 11.25 13.35
C GLY A 136 -11.69 11.87 12.12
N ILE A 137 -11.69 11.13 11.00
CA ILE A 137 -11.23 11.58 9.67
C ILE A 137 -12.47 11.94 8.86
N ASP A 138 -12.83 13.22 8.85
CA ASP A 138 -14.07 13.71 8.22
C ASP A 138 -13.83 14.42 6.89
N ASN A 139 -12.59 14.89 6.68
CA ASN A 139 -12.24 15.67 5.48
C ASN A 139 -11.25 14.90 4.61
N PHE A 140 -11.78 14.21 3.61
CA PHE A 140 -11.01 13.46 2.63
C PHE A 140 -11.67 13.52 1.26
N TYR A 141 -10.92 13.15 0.23
CA TYR A 141 -11.43 12.92 -1.12
C TYR A 141 -10.74 11.69 -1.70
N TRP A 142 -11.53 10.78 -2.28
CA TRP A 142 -11.01 9.61 -2.95
C TRP A 142 -11.40 9.64 -4.43
N LYS A 143 -10.41 9.73 -5.30
CA LYS A 143 -10.65 9.68 -6.74
C LYS A 143 -11.31 8.37 -7.15
N ARG A 144 -12.00 8.43 -8.29
CA ARG A 144 -12.57 7.25 -8.94
C ARG A 144 -11.82 6.91 -10.22
N THR A 145 -11.72 5.61 -10.51
CA THR A 145 -11.31 5.12 -11.82
C THR A 145 -12.38 5.47 -12.87
N PRO A 146 -12.08 5.41 -14.17
CA PRO A 146 -13.09 5.59 -15.21
C PRO A 146 -14.32 4.67 -15.07
N PHE A 147 -14.15 3.47 -14.48
CA PHE A 147 -15.23 2.53 -14.18
C PHE A 147 -15.93 2.74 -12.84
N GLY A 148 -15.64 3.84 -12.14
CA GLY A 148 -16.31 4.26 -10.91
C GLY A 148 -15.83 3.58 -9.63
N LEU A 149 -14.83 2.69 -9.66
CA LEU A 149 -14.21 2.13 -8.46
C LEU A 149 -13.36 3.18 -7.76
N ALA A 150 -13.24 3.11 -6.42
CA ALA A 150 -12.25 3.90 -5.71
C ALA A 150 -10.84 3.63 -6.27
N GLU A 151 -10.09 4.67 -6.54
CA GLU A 151 -8.73 4.57 -7.08
C GLU A 151 -7.75 4.17 -5.97
N THR A 152 -7.60 2.87 -5.77
CA THR A 152 -6.87 2.27 -4.65
C THR A 152 -5.35 2.34 -4.78
N GLN A 153 -4.83 2.72 -5.94
CA GLN A 153 -3.39 2.85 -6.15
C GLN A 153 -2.80 4.16 -5.62
N GLU A 154 -3.50 5.31 -5.77
CA GLU A 154 -2.97 6.64 -5.43
C GLU A 154 -4.05 7.71 -5.15
N GLY A 155 -5.34 7.35 -5.26
CA GLY A 155 -6.46 8.27 -5.36
C GLY A 155 -6.90 8.94 -4.06
N LEU A 156 -6.35 8.58 -2.90
CA LEU A 156 -6.77 9.13 -1.61
C LEU A 156 -6.09 10.47 -1.30
N TYR A 157 -6.89 11.47 -0.92
CA TYR A 157 -6.47 12.76 -0.41
C TYR A 157 -6.97 12.91 1.03
N VAL A 158 -6.06 13.07 1.95
CA VAL A 158 -6.32 13.35 3.38
C VAL A 158 -5.29 14.35 3.90
N SER A 159 -5.55 14.96 5.04
CA SER A 159 -4.59 15.83 5.69
C SER A 159 -3.37 15.07 6.23
N SER A 160 -2.25 15.77 6.45
CA SER A 160 -1.08 15.18 7.10
C SER A 160 -1.38 14.66 8.50
N ARG A 161 -2.29 15.30 9.23
CA ARG A 161 -2.73 14.84 10.55
C ARG A 161 -3.55 13.56 10.48
N ASP A 162 -4.38 13.41 9.46
CA ASP A 162 -5.22 12.22 9.32
C ASP A 162 -4.40 11.00 8.90
N ILE A 163 -3.42 11.15 8.02
CA ILE A 163 -2.52 10.03 7.73
C ILE A 163 -1.63 9.71 8.94
N ALA A 164 -1.28 10.70 9.78
CA ALA A 164 -0.59 10.45 11.03
C ALA A 164 -1.41 9.61 12.01
N LYS A 165 -2.75 9.77 12.07
CA LYS A 165 -3.63 8.93 12.88
C LYS A 165 -3.56 7.47 12.45
N ILE A 166 -3.54 7.20 11.13
CA ILE A 166 -3.42 5.84 10.59
C ILE A 166 -2.04 5.25 10.92
N ALA A 167 -0.96 6.01 10.76
CA ALA A 167 0.38 5.58 11.15
C ALA A 167 0.48 5.32 12.67
N TYR A 168 -0.12 6.18 13.49
CA TYR A 168 -0.19 6.02 14.94
C TYR A 168 -0.99 4.78 15.37
N LEU A 169 -2.06 4.46 14.63
CA LEU A 169 -2.81 3.23 14.84
C LEU A 169 -1.90 1.99 14.73
N TYR A 170 -1.00 1.95 13.74
CA TYR A 170 -0.01 0.89 13.61
C TYR A 170 1.04 0.92 14.73
N LEU A 171 1.51 2.11 15.12
CA LEU A 171 2.41 2.28 16.28
C LEU A 171 1.80 1.71 17.56
N LYS A 172 0.51 1.93 17.76
CA LYS A 172 -0.26 1.44 18.92
C LYS A 172 -0.89 0.06 18.69
N GLN A 173 -0.32 -0.73 17.77
CA GLN A 173 -0.70 -2.13 17.55
C GLN A 173 -2.20 -2.31 17.25
N GLY A 174 -2.78 -1.40 16.47
CA GLY A 174 -4.17 -1.43 16.05
C GLY A 174 -5.16 -0.78 17.01
N MET A 175 -4.68 -0.21 18.12
CA MET A 175 -5.50 0.47 19.10
C MET A 175 -5.61 1.97 18.80
N TRP A 176 -6.80 2.51 18.91
CA TRP A 176 -7.11 3.93 18.91
C TRP A 176 -7.90 4.27 20.16
N GLU A 177 -7.31 5.07 21.05
CA GLU A 177 -7.83 5.22 22.42
C GLU A 177 -8.03 3.82 23.05
N ASP A 178 -9.22 3.51 23.55
CA ASP A 178 -9.53 2.22 24.17
C ASP A 178 -10.18 1.21 23.19
N LYS A 179 -10.18 1.52 21.87
CA LYS A 179 -10.85 0.69 20.86
C LYS A 179 -9.82 -0.04 19.98
N SER A 180 -10.02 -1.33 19.78
CA SER A 180 -9.31 -2.09 18.75
C SER A 180 -9.96 -1.81 17.39
N ILE A 181 -9.25 -1.12 16.51
CA ILE A 181 -9.67 -0.80 15.13
C ILE A 181 -9.12 -1.84 14.16
N VAL A 182 -7.83 -2.17 14.29
CA VAL A 182 -7.16 -3.20 13.50
C VAL A 182 -6.71 -4.32 14.43
N PRO A 183 -6.93 -5.60 14.11
CA PRO A 183 -6.44 -6.68 14.94
C PRO A 183 -4.91 -6.64 15.08
N ARG A 184 -4.41 -6.75 16.32
CA ARG A 184 -2.97 -6.72 16.60
C ARG A 184 -2.18 -7.76 15.80
N THR A 185 -2.74 -8.95 15.63
CA THR A 185 -2.12 -10.02 14.84
C THR A 185 -1.91 -9.60 13.40
N TRP A 186 -2.85 -8.84 12.85
CA TRP A 186 -2.73 -8.34 11.49
C TRP A 186 -1.69 -7.21 11.38
N VAL A 187 -1.69 -6.24 12.29
CA VAL A 187 -0.65 -5.20 12.31
C VAL A 187 0.73 -5.84 12.25
N ASN A 188 0.99 -6.85 13.09
CA ASN A 188 2.27 -7.54 13.11
C ASN A 188 2.59 -8.24 11.79
N VAL A 189 1.60 -8.92 11.18
CA VAL A 189 1.81 -9.60 9.90
C VAL A 189 2.07 -8.60 8.77
N SER A 190 1.30 -7.49 8.72
CA SER A 190 1.42 -6.51 7.63
C SER A 190 2.76 -5.77 7.59
N ILE A 191 3.45 -5.68 8.73
CA ILE A 191 4.81 -5.11 8.84
C ILE A 191 5.90 -6.19 8.98
N THR A 192 5.60 -7.44 8.67
CA THR A 192 6.58 -8.53 8.58
C THR A 192 7.13 -8.61 7.16
N PRO A 193 8.44 -8.82 6.96
CA PRO A 193 9.00 -8.98 5.63
C PRO A 193 8.46 -10.22 4.91
N PHE A 194 7.79 -10.03 3.77
CA PHE A 194 7.41 -11.12 2.86
C PHE A 194 8.40 -11.29 1.72
N VAL A 195 9.02 -10.19 1.30
CA VAL A 195 9.97 -10.19 0.21
C VAL A 195 11.04 -9.13 0.47
N SER A 196 12.28 -9.44 0.13
CA SER A 196 13.39 -8.49 0.11
C SER A 196 13.46 -7.82 -1.25
N ILE A 197 13.66 -6.49 -1.25
CA ILE A 197 13.78 -5.70 -2.48
C ILE A 197 15.25 -5.52 -2.84
N THR A 198 16.13 -5.48 -1.84
CA THR A 198 17.58 -5.33 -1.99
C THR A 198 18.30 -6.59 -1.53
N ASP A 199 19.41 -6.92 -2.17
CA ASP A 199 20.22 -8.11 -1.84
C ASP A 199 20.69 -8.12 -0.38
N ASN A 200 20.97 -6.94 0.20
CA ASN A 200 21.40 -6.78 1.58
C ASN A 200 20.25 -6.67 2.60
N ARG A 201 19.00 -6.85 2.14
CA ARG A 201 17.80 -6.71 2.96
C ARG A 201 17.64 -5.35 3.67
N SER A 202 18.23 -4.31 3.16
CA SER A 202 18.06 -2.96 3.73
C SER A 202 16.68 -2.38 3.47
N VAL A 203 15.99 -2.86 2.44
CA VAL A 203 14.60 -2.53 2.10
C VAL A 203 13.83 -3.81 1.83
N GLU A 204 12.75 -3.98 2.57
CA GLU A 204 11.86 -5.13 2.48
C GLU A 204 10.41 -4.65 2.32
N TYR A 205 9.48 -5.55 2.02
CA TYR A 205 8.08 -5.21 1.81
C TYR A 205 7.15 -6.18 2.53
N GLY A 206 6.17 -5.61 3.22
CA GLY A 206 5.09 -6.32 3.88
C GLY A 206 3.78 -6.22 3.09
N TYR A 207 2.64 -6.09 3.76
CA TYR A 207 1.35 -5.84 3.11
C TYR A 207 1.17 -4.36 2.80
N SER A 208 1.68 -3.93 1.64
CA SER A 208 1.68 -2.53 1.18
C SER A 208 2.40 -1.55 2.12
N TRP A 209 3.30 -2.05 2.95
CA TRP A 209 4.20 -1.28 3.77
C TRP A 209 5.65 -1.54 3.37
N TRP A 210 6.42 -0.46 3.21
CA TRP A 210 7.86 -0.51 3.03
C TRP A 210 8.52 -0.68 4.40
N LEU A 211 9.44 -1.63 4.50
CA LEU A 211 10.16 -1.92 5.73
C LEU A 211 11.59 -1.42 5.55
N LEU A 212 11.99 -0.51 6.41
CA LEU A 212 13.20 0.30 6.29
C LEU A 212 14.03 0.19 7.57
N ASN A 213 15.32 0.46 7.44
CA ASN A 213 16.23 0.56 8.57
C ASN A 213 16.84 1.97 8.59
N TYR A 214 16.87 2.57 9.78
CA TYR A 214 17.53 3.86 10.01
C TYR A 214 18.59 3.70 11.08
N GLU A 215 19.73 4.38 10.88
CA GLU A 215 20.74 4.46 11.92
C GLU A 215 20.37 5.57 12.92
N TYR A 216 20.34 5.22 14.21
CA TYR A 216 20.12 6.14 15.30
C TYR A 216 21.11 5.82 16.43
N LYS A 217 21.97 6.80 16.79
CA LYS A 217 23.01 6.65 17.84
C LYS A 217 23.89 5.39 17.72
N GLY A 218 24.25 5.04 16.47
CA GLY A 218 25.08 3.86 16.17
C GLY A 218 24.35 2.51 16.25
N GLN A 219 23.03 2.52 16.39
CA GLN A 219 22.17 1.34 16.34
C GLN A 219 21.21 1.41 15.15
N VAL A 220 20.83 0.25 14.64
CA VAL A 220 19.84 0.16 13.56
C VAL A 220 18.46 0.06 14.17
N SER A 221 17.63 1.07 13.93
CA SER A 221 16.21 1.08 14.29
C SER A 221 15.37 0.66 13.09
N ARG A 222 14.44 -0.26 13.31
CA ARG A 222 13.49 -0.69 12.29
C ARG A 222 12.34 0.30 12.17
N ALA A 223 11.98 0.59 10.93
CA ALA A 223 10.85 1.44 10.60
C ALA A 223 9.98 0.79 9.54
N PHE A 224 8.75 1.24 9.44
CA PHE A 224 7.90 0.97 8.29
C PHE A 224 7.24 2.25 7.81
N ALA A 225 6.96 2.31 6.51
CA ALA A 225 6.48 3.52 5.87
C ALA A 225 5.51 3.24 4.72
N GLY A 226 4.57 4.15 4.52
CA GLY A 226 3.95 4.34 3.23
C GLY A 226 4.84 5.27 2.40
N ILE A 227 5.09 4.93 1.14
CA ILE A 227 5.91 5.77 0.26
C ILE A 227 5.07 6.20 -0.94
N GLY A 228 4.85 7.50 -1.06
CA GLY A 228 4.10 8.12 -2.15
C GLY A 228 4.96 9.06 -2.98
N PHE A 229 4.72 9.04 -4.29
CA PHE A 229 5.41 9.89 -5.24
C PHE A 229 5.31 11.37 -4.84
N GLY A 230 6.38 12.13 -5.05
CA GLY A 230 6.43 13.56 -4.75
C GLY A 230 6.72 13.90 -3.28
N GLY A 231 7.03 12.92 -2.41
CA GLY A 231 7.43 13.17 -1.03
C GLY A 231 6.32 12.98 0.01
N GLN A 232 5.43 12.03 -0.21
CA GLN A 232 4.41 11.62 0.75
C GLN A 232 4.95 10.45 1.58
N TYR A 233 5.29 10.65 2.86
CA TYR A 233 5.91 9.63 3.70
C TYR A 233 5.36 9.66 5.14
N PRO A 234 4.32 8.90 5.48
CA PRO A 234 4.07 8.48 6.84
C PRO A 234 5.08 7.38 7.22
N ILE A 235 5.84 7.60 8.27
CA ILE A 235 6.90 6.72 8.77
C ILE A 235 6.63 6.44 10.23
N VAL A 236 6.79 5.19 10.62
CA VAL A 236 6.67 4.73 12.01
C VAL A 236 7.98 4.08 12.44
N ILE A 237 8.51 4.51 13.57
CA ILE A 237 9.71 3.94 14.22
C ILE A 237 9.28 3.47 15.61
N PRO A 238 8.85 2.22 15.77
CA PRO A 238 8.26 1.73 17.02
C PRO A 238 9.19 1.81 18.23
N GLU A 239 10.48 1.54 18.03
CA GLU A 239 11.50 1.59 19.09
C GLU A 239 11.66 2.99 19.71
N LEU A 240 11.27 4.03 18.97
CA LEU A 240 11.33 5.42 19.44
C LEU A 240 9.95 5.99 19.77
N ASP A 241 8.89 5.18 19.78
CA ASP A 241 7.48 5.62 19.89
C ASP A 241 7.16 6.83 18.97
N LEU A 242 7.67 6.80 17.73
CA LEU A 242 7.73 7.95 16.84
C LEU A 242 6.94 7.73 15.55
N VAL A 243 6.12 8.72 15.21
CA VAL A 243 5.48 8.86 13.89
C VAL A 243 5.98 10.15 13.24
N ILE A 244 6.45 10.06 12.01
CA ILE A 244 6.87 11.19 11.18
C ILE A 244 6.00 11.22 9.93
N VAL A 245 5.50 12.38 9.55
CA VAL A 245 4.76 12.52 8.29
C VAL A 245 5.38 13.64 7.46
N PHE A 246 5.84 13.30 6.29
CA PHE A 246 6.17 14.27 5.25
C PHE A 246 5.02 14.36 4.25
N THR A 247 4.66 15.58 3.87
CA THR A 247 3.78 15.85 2.74
C THR A 247 4.50 16.82 1.82
N GLY A 248 4.87 16.36 0.66
CA GLY A 248 5.59 17.12 -0.34
C GLY A 248 4.90 17.05 -1.71
N TRP A 249 5.34 17.92 -2.61
CA TRP A 249 4.99 17.85 -4.02
C TRP A 249 6.22 18.23 -4.87
N ASN A 250 7.33 17.51 -4.61
CA ASN A 250 8.64 17.80 -5.21
C ASN A 250 8.81 17.13 -6.59
N ILE A 251 7.78 17.22 -7.43
CA ILE A 251 7.75 16.56 -8.74
C ILE A 251 8.48 17.40 -9.79
N LEU A 252 8.43 18.73 -9.63
CA LEU A 252 8.98 19.69 -10.59
C LEU A 252 10.07 20.58 -9.97
N ALA A 253 10.58 20.25 -8.79
CA ALA A 253 11.58 21.09 -8.12
C ALA A 253 12.93 20.99 -8.85
N GLU A 254 13.34 22.09 -9.47
CA GLU A 254 14.71 22.31 -9.93
C GLU A 254 15.49 22.93 -8.76
N GLY A 255 16.50 22.22 -8.26
CA GLY A 255 17.40 22.72 -7.23
C GLY A 255 17.64 21.75 -6.07
N PRO A 256 18.56 22.09 -5.15
CA PRO A 256 18.89 21.22 -4.02
C PRO A 256 17.70 21.12 -3.07
N SER A 257 17.06 19.96 -3.05
CA SER A 257 16.04 19.61 -2.07
C SER A 257 16.63 18.67 -1.02
N MET A 258 16.22 18.82 0.25
CA MET A 258 16.57 17.87 1.28
C MET A 258 15.92 16.52 0.96
N SER A 259 16.70 15.46 0.92
CA SER A 259 16.16 14.11 0.78
C SER A 259 15.36 13.70 2.03
N SER A 260 14.41 12.78 1.88
CA SER A 260 13.69 12.23 3.03
C SER A 260 14.64 11.57 4.03
N GLN A 261 15.70 10.92 3.57
CA GLN A 261 16.73 10.32 4.42
C GLN A 261 17.47 11.36 5.26
N GLU A 262 17.89 12.46 4.66
CA GLU A 262 18.54 13.55 5.38
C GLU A 262 17.59 14.23 6.37
N ALA A 263 16.33 14.43 5.99
CA ALA A 263 15.32 15.00 6.88
C ALA A 263 15.06 14.09 8.09
N ILE A 264 14.92 12.78 7.87
CA ILE A 264 14.76 11.81 8.95
C ILE A 264 15.97 11.79 9.86
N LYS A 265 17.19 11.80 9.31
CA LYS A 265 18.43 11.86 10.11
C LYS A 265 18.42 13.06 11.05
N ARG A 266 18.10 14.25 10.55
CA ARG A 266 18.03 15.47 11.39
C ARG A 266 16.95 15.39 12.48
N ILE A 267 15.80 14.77 12.17
CA ILE A 267 14.75 14.54 13.16
C ILE A 267 15.27 13.58 14.25
N LEU A 268 15.90 12.48 13.86
CA LEU A 268 16.45 11.50 14.80
C LEU A 268 17.54 12.11 15.69
N GLU A 269 18.40 12.98 15.15
CA GLU A 269 19.42 13.72 15.94
C GLU A 269 18.79 14.65 16.99
N ALA A 270 17.54 15.11 16.74
CA ALA A 270 16.80 15.96 17.67
C ALA A 270 15.96 15.19 18.70
N VAL A 271 15.82 13.86 18.56
CA VAL A 271 15.08 13.03 19.53
C VAL A 271 15.87 12.97 20.85
N ILE A 272 15.26 13.49 21.89
CA ILE A 272 15.77 13.42 23.26
C ILE A 272 15.19 12.17 23.90
N GLU A 273 16.03 11.34 24.52
CA GLU A 273 15.55 10.22 25.31
C GLU A 273 14.75 10.74 26.51
N PRO A 274 13.62 10.10 26.84
CA PRO A 274 12.82 10.49 28.02
C PRO A 274 13.54 10.28 29.34
#